data_42920023c074a33924958e8f706a4026
#
_entry.id   42920023c074a33924958e8f706a4026
#
_cell.length_a   1.000
_cell.length_b   1.000
_cell.length_c   1.000
_cell.angle_alpha   90.00
_cell.angle_beta   90.00
_cell.angle_gamma   90.00
#
_symmetry.space_group_name_H-M   'P 1'
#
loop_
_entity.id
_entity.type
_entity.pdbx_description
1 polymer ?
#
loop_
_entity_poly.entity_id
_entity_poly.type
_entity_poly.pdbx_seq_one_letter_code
_entity_poly.pdbx_strand_id
1 'polypeptide(L)'
;MFLTIFKPFITDNDILIPEKLPGPEFTKTEKSLLRLMLYFLIKLAISIASISFFIRLVCNFFIKYLLLIFNTMESFLPVQSIIRKSLIIFLFFFIPSESSSISSNIEDKGVIVLMYHRFEENKYPSTNVKIADFIKQIDLIEKNDFSFIGADNFETNLVNLKDGKKILLTIDDAFKSFYDRAWPILKKRKIPFLLFVNTREIGSNGYMTWEQIKHISKEKFVHIGNHSYSHDYLVDKTNDEISKDINLALKDFEENLGYNSAFFSYPFGEYSNNFKNIIKDFGFKYAFGQHSGVADETKDFYELPRFSINEKYGELKRFELILNTIPLKFKSITPSEKYINNTNNPPEVIIEFFDDIKNIKLLNCYSNELNLWRKAKIKYLNNFKIKIMLIGKFTTERGRINCSLREPDGSWRWLGVQFVVAEL
;
A
#
# COMPACT_ATOMS: atom_id res chain seq x y z
N MET A 1 20.20 15.74 3.81
CA MET A 1 21.45 15.08 3.36
C MET A 1 22.34 15.99 2.52
N PHE A 2 21.83 16.78 1.59
CA PHE A 2 22.61 17.73 0.80
C PHE A 2 23.24 18.88 1.62
N LEU A 3 22.54 19.41 2.60
CA LEU A 3 23.03 20.46 3.50
C LEU A 3 24.18 20.03 4.42
N THR A 4 24.32 18.73 4.69
CA THR A 4 25.36 18.20 5.59
C THR A 4 26.71 18.02 4.88
N ILE A 5 26.71 17.87 3.55
CA ILE A 5 27.93 17.67 2.76
C ILE A 5 28.61 19.01 2.44
N PHE A 6 27.85 20.10 2.38
CA PHE A 6 28.38 21.45 2.06
C PHE A 6 28.64 22.36 3.27
N LYS A 7 28.23 21.93 4.49
CA LYS A 7 28.48 22.72 5.71
C LYS A 7 29.96 23.03 6.03
N PRO A 8 30.96 22.19 5.68
CA PRO A 8 32.36 22.53 5.94
C PRO A 8 32.97 23.51 4.91
N PHE A 9 32.26 23.84 3.82
CA PHE A 9 32.82 24.68 2.76
C PHE A 9 32.25 26.11 2.69
N ILE A 10 31.32 26.45 3.56
CA ILE A 10 30.67 27.77 3.58
C ILE A 10 30.70 28.30 5.02
N THR A 11 31.82 28.86 5.43
CA THR A 11 31.83 29.85 6.51
C THR A 11 31.64 31.21 5.88
N ASP A 12 30.96 32.14 6.60
CA ASP A 12 30.49 33.42 6.07
C ASP A 12 31.59 34.35 5.51
N ASN A 13 32.87 33.94 5.53
CA ASN A 13 34.00 34.80 5.12
C ASN A 13 35.01 34.19 4.12
N ASP A 14 34.96 32.90 3.76
CA ASP A 14 36.00 32.30 2.90
C ASP A 14 35.47 31.36 1.82
N ILE A 15 35.32 31.89 0.60
CA ILE A 15 35.28 31.06 -0.61
C ILE A 15 36.74 30.83 -1.00
N LEU A 16 37.29 29.65 -0.71
CA LEU A 16 38.62 29.23 -1.14
C LEU A 16 38.67 29.12 -2.67
N ILE A 17 39.23 30.12 -3.30
CA ILE A 17 39.73 30.04 -4.68
C ILE A 17 41.19 29.55 -4.59
N PRO A 18 41.60 28.50 -5.31
CA PRO A 18 43.01 28.06 -5.30
C PRO A 18 43.94 29.22 -5.61
N GLU A 19 44.97 29.40 -4.80
CA GLU A 19 45.96 30.52 -4.93
C GLU A 19 46.80 30.51 -6.20
N LYS A 20 46.85 29.41 -6.96
CA LYS A 20 47.57 29.31 -8.22
C LYS A 20 46.73 28.71 -9.33
N LEU A 21 46.10 29.59 -10.11
CA LEU A 21 45.64 29.22 -11.44
C LEU A 21 46.75 29.54 -12.46
N PRO A 22 47.14 28.61 -13.34
CA PRO A 22 48.02 28.93 -14.46
C PRO A 22 47.25 29.75 -15.49
N GLY A 23 47.53 31.04 -15.57
CA GLY A 23 46.89 31.97 -16.50
C GLY A 23 47.27 33.41 -16.20
N PRO A 24 46.86 34.39 -17.02
CA PRO A 24 47.18 35.79 -16.82
C PRO A 24 46.74 36.28 -15.45
N GLU A 25 47.57 37.11 -14.83
CA GLU A 25 47.31 37.71 -13.49
C GLU A 25 46.07 38.59 -13.54
N PHE A 26 45.03 38.17 -12.85
CA PHE A 26 43.81 38.98 -12.66
C PHE A 26 44.08 40.13 -11.70
N THR A 27 43.59 41.32 -12.04
CA THR A 27 43.61 42.46 -11.15
C THR A 27 42.77 42.19 -9.88
N LYS A 28 43.08 42.91 -8.80
CA LYS A 28 42.37 42.75 -7.53
C LYS A 28 40.84 42.99 -7.66
N THR A 29 40.44 43.83 -8.59
CA THR A 29 39.04 44.18 -8.91
C THR A 29 38.34 43.01 -9.66
N GLU A 30 38.99 42.36 -10.60
CA GLU A 30 38.43 41.23 -11.34
C GLU A 30 38.25 40.00 -10.44
N LYS A 31 39.21 39.75 -9.52
CA LYS A 31 39.09 38.68 -8.51
C LYS A 31 37.90 38.94 -7.55
N SER A 32 37.67 40.20 -7.16
CA SER A 32 36.54 40.55 -6.30
C SER A 32 35.20 40.43 -7.03
N LEU A 33 35.14 40.77 -8.31
CA LEU A 33 33.93 40.67 -9.14
C LEU A 33 33.57 39.19 -9.39
N LEU A 34 34.58 38.35 -9.65
CA LEU A 34 34.37 36.91 -9.83
C LEU A 34 33.85 36.24 -8.55
N ARG A 35 34.40 36.62 -7.38
CA ARG A 35 33.89 36.15 -6.06
C ARG A 35 32.47 36.57 -5.81
N LEU A 36 32.11 37.78 -6.14
CA LEU A 36 30.76 38.31 -5.98
C LEU A 36 29.76 37.61 -6.89
N MET A 37 30.12 37.38 -8.16
CA MET A 37 29.28 36.61 -9.10
C MET A 37 29.09 35.15 -8.65
N LEU A 38 30.15 34.48 -8.18
CA LEU A 38 30.05 33.11 -7.70
C LEU A 38 29.17 33.01 -6.45
N TYR A 39 29.30 33.95 -5.53
CA TYR A 39 28.45 34.05 -4.35
C TYR A 39 26.97 34.25 -4.71
N PHE A 40 26.67 35.16 -5.66
CA PHE A 40 25.31 35.36 -6.16
C PHE A 40 24.71 34.11 -6.82
N LEU A 41 25.51 33.41 -7.64
CA LEU A 41 25.06 32.19 -8.31
C LEU A 41 24.79 31.04 -7.32
N ILE A 42 25.62 30.93 -6.28
CA ILE A 42 25.40 29.93 -5.21
C ILE A 42 24.16 30.27 -4.39
N LYS A 43 23.97 31.52 -4.01
CA LYS A 43 22.74 31.95 -3.30
C LYS A 43 21.48 31.77 -4.13
N LEU A 44 21.54 32.07 -5.43
CA LEU A 44 20.44 31.86 -6.36
C LEU A 44 20.10 30.35 -6.47
N ALA A 45 21.11 29.50 -6.58
CA ALA A 45 20.95 28.05 -6.66
C ALA A 45 20.33 27.46 -5.39
N ILE A 46 20.74 27.94 -4.20
CA ILE A 46 20.15 27.53 -2.91
C ILE A 46 18.71 27.99 -2.78
N SER A 47 18.39 29.19 -3.24
CA SER A 47 17.01 29.71 -3.26
C SER A 47 16.09 28.92 -4.20
N ILE A 48 16.61 28.52 -5.38
CA ILE A 48 15.87 27.73 -6.38
C ILE A 48 15.57 26.31 -5.88
N ALA A 49 16.48 25.69 -5.12
CA ALA A 49 16.29 24.36 -4.58
C ALA A 49 15.14 24.25 -3.56
N SER A 50 14.68 25.39 -3.04
CA SER A 50 13.61 25.46 -2.03
C SER A 50 12.21 25.78 -2.57
N ILE A 51 12.04 25.92 -3.90
CA ILE A 51 10.82 26.47 -4.52
C ILE A 51 10.12 25.43 -5.44
N SER A 52 8.78 25.49 -5.53
CA SER A 52 7.90 24.56 -6.23
C SER A 52 8.11 24.44 -7.77
N PHE A 53 7.62 23.33 -8.36
CA PHE A 53 7.79 22.93 -9.76
C PHE A 53 7.56 24.05 -10.81
N PHE A 54 6.59 24.92 -10.61
CA PHE A 54 6.27 25.99 -11.59
C PHE A 54 7.39 27.01 -11.69
N ILE A 55 8.03 27.35 -10.60
CA ILE A 55 9.14 28.33 -10.57
C ILE A 55 10.43 27.70 -11.11
N ARG A 56 10.60 26.37 -10.99
CA ARG A 56 11.70 25.65 -11.64
C ARG A 56 11.65 25.76 -13.16
N LEU A 57 10.46 25.76 -13.75
CA LEU A 57 10.27 25.92 -15.19
C LEU A 57 10.68 27.33 -15.65
N VAL A 58 10.28 28.36 -14.91
CA VAL A 58 10.62 29.75 -15.18
C VAL A 58 12.13 29.99 -14.99
N CYS A 59 12.73 29.40 -13.97
CA CYS A 59 14.16 29.51 -13.72
C CYS A 59 15.00 28.78 -14.79
N ASN A 60 14.57 27.63 -15.30
CA ASN A 60 15.23 26.97 -16.42
C ASN A 60 15.18 27.81 -17.71
N PHE A 61 14.08 28.53 -17.95
CA PHE A 61 13.97 29.47 -19.07
C PHE A 61 14.92 30.68 -18.88
N PHE A 62 15.02 31.17 -17.65
CA PHE A 62 15.92 32.27 -17.30
C PHE A 62 17.40 31.89 -17.38
N ILE A 63 17.75 30.68 -16.98
CA ILE A 63 19.11 30.13 -17.09
C ILE A 63 19.49 29.94 -18.57
N LYS A 64 18.56 29.42 -19.40
CA LYS A 64 18.79 29.34 -20.87
C LYS A 64 18.96 30.71 -21.51
N TYR A 65 18.20 31.70 -21.06
CA TYR A 65 18.31 33.08 -21.53
C TYR A 65 19.63 33.75 -21.09
N LEU A 66 20.07 33.52 -19.87
CA LEU A 66 21.38 33.95 -19.35
C LEU A 66 22.53 33.29 -20.12
N LEU A 67 22.44 32.00 -20.45
CA LEU A 67 23.43 31.30 -21.29
C LEU A 67 23.48 31.86 -22.72
N LEU A 68 22.33 32.27 -23.26
CA LEU A 68 22.26 32.92 -24.58
C LEU A 68 22.93 34.28 -24.57
N ILE A 69 22.71 35.11 -23.52
CA ILE A 69 23.37 36.40 -23.35
C ILE A 69 24.89 36.22 -23.17
N PHE A 70 25.31 35.21 -22.38
CA PHE A 70 26.75 34.92 -22.23
C PHE A 70 27.37 34.47 -23.55
N ASN A 71 26.73 33.70 -24.39
CA ASN A 71 27.22 33.30 -25.70
C ASN A 71 27.27 34.48 -26.69
N THR A 72 26.44 35.51 -26.54
CA THR A 72 26.51 36.72 -27.39
C THR A 72 27.56 37.73 -26.93
N MET A 73 28.05 37.61 -25.69
CA MET A 73 29.16 38.42 -25.16
C MET A 73 30.54 37.81 -25.46
N GLU A 74 30.66 36.84 -26.38
CA GLU A 74 31.85 36.06 -26.68
C GLU A 74 33.06 36.83 -27.19
N SER A 75 32.94 38.11 -27.46
CA SER A 75 34.02 38.88 -28.10
C SER A 75 34.96 39.61 -27.15
N PHE A 76 34.77 39.55 -25.80
CA PHE A 76 35.46 40.51 -24.93
C PHE A 76 36.31 39.98 -23.77
N LEU A 77 36.40 38.65 -23.48
CA LEU A 77 37.21 38.20 -22.35
C LEU A 77 37.84 36.79 -22.54
N PRO A 78 39.16 36.60 -22.24
CA PRO A 78 39.88 35.30 -22.36
C PRO A 78 39.56 34.29 -21.25
N VAL A 79 38.61 34.53 -20.37
CA VAL A 79 38.25 33.73 -19.16
C VAL A 79 37.31 32.54 -19.51
N GLN A 80 36.96 32.37 -20.76
CA GLN A 80 35.94 31.45 -21.25
C GLN A 80 36.14 29.97 -20.86
N SER A 81 37.36 29.46 -20.79
CA SER A 81 37.56 27.99 -20.61
C SER A 81 37.25 27.52 -19.17
N ILE A 82 37.49 28.36 -18.18
CA ILE A 82 37.26 28.03 -16.76
C ILE A 82 35.79 28.16 -16.40
N ILE A 83 35.13 29.26 -16.87
CA ILE A 83 33.71 29.48 -16.66
C ILE A 83 32.88 28.40 -17.39
N ARG A 84 33.27 28.04 -18.63
CA ARG A 84 32.63 26.94 -19.37
C ARG A 84 32.73 25.60 -18.63
N LYS A 85 33.93 25.24 -18.13
CA LYS A 85 34.12 23.98 -17.39
C LYS A 85 33.36 23.97 -16.07
N SER A 86 33.34 25.07 -15.33
CA SER A 86 32.58 25.19 -14.08
C SER A 86 31.06 25.19 -14.31
N LEU A 87 30.59 25.82 -15.39
CA LEU A 87 29.16 25.85 -15.76
C LEU A 87 28.67 24.48 -16.27
N ILE A 88 29.52 23.77 -17.03
CA ILE A 88 29.22 22.40 -17.50
C ILE A 88 29.18 21.43 -16.31
N ILE A 89 30.10 21.52 -15.36
CA ILE A 89 30.07 20.71 -14.13
C ILE A 89 28.81 21.05 -13.32
N PHE A 90 28.46 22.34 -13.20
CA PHE A 90 27.26 22.78 -12.51
C PHE A 90 25.98 22.32 -13.19
N LEU A 91 25.93 22.32 -14.54
CA LEU A 91 24.79 21.78 -15.31
C LEU A 91 24.66 20.25 -15.20
N PHE A 92 25.76 19.51 -15.09
CA PHE A 92 25.71 18.05 -14.86
C PHE A 92 25.18 17.69 -13.46
N PHE A 93 25.40 18.52 -12.45
CA PHE A 93 24.81 18.34 -11.12
C PHE A 93 23.35 18.79 -11.02
N PHE A 94 22.86 19.60 -11.96
CA PHE A 94 21.48 20.08 -12.04
C PHE A 94 20.67 19.54 -13.21
N ILE A 95 21.25 18.61 -14.01
CA ILE A 95 20.36 17.72 -14.76
C ILE A 95 19.61 16.94 -13.67
N PRO A 96 18.31 17.20 -13.47
CA PRO A 96 17.56 16.29 -12.65
C PRO A 96 17.82 14.94 -13.30
N SER A 97 18.41 13.98 -12.57
CA SER A 97 18.07 12.62 -12.87
C SER A 97 16.56 12.71 -12.98
N GLU A 98 16.00 12.46 -14.16
CA GLU A 98 14.61 12.16 -14.27
C GLU A 98 14.37 11.02 -13.29
N SER A 99 14.15 11.35 -12.00
CA SER A 99 13.14 10.65 -11.29
C SER A 99 11.92 10.90 -12.15
N SER A 100 11.68 10.00 -13.08
CA SER A 100 10.39 9.86 -13.68
C SER A 100 9.44 9.73 -12.49
N SER A 101 8.91 10.86 -12.01
CA SER A 101 7.61 10.89 -11.43
C SER A 101 6.72 10.51 -12.62
N ILE A 102 6.71 9.21 -12.90
CA ILE A 102 5.63 8.59 -13.64
C ILE A 102 4.43 9.05 -12.83
N SER A 103 3.66 9.97 -13.39
CA SER A 103 2.35 10.27 -12.88
C SER A 103 1.69 8.89 -12.84
N SER A 104 1.58 8.31 -11.63
CA SER A 104 0.80 7.11 -11.45
C SER A 104 -0.56 7.50 -12.01
N ASN A 105 -0.92 6.92 -13.14
CA ASN A 105 -2.23 7.14 -13.72
C ASN A 105 -3.23 6.87 -12.59
N ILE A 106 -4.31 7.67 -12.53
CA ILE A 106 -5.39 7.53 -11.54
C ILE A 106 -5.86 6.06 -11.46
N GLU A 107 -5.71 5.30 -12.56
CA GLU A 107 -6.03 3.88 -12.72
C GLU A 107 -5.22 2.90 -11.84
N ASP A 108 -4.08 3.29 -11.30
CA ASP A 108 -3.22 2.39 -10.51
C ASP A 108 -3.43 2.52 -8.98
N LYS A 109 -4.44 3.27 -8.56
CA LYS A 109 -4.73 3.54 -7.16
C LYS A 109 -5.69 2.49 -6.58
N GLY A 110 -5.54 2.20 -5.30
CA GLY A 110 -6.40 1.30 -4.54
C GLY A 110 -6.18 1.47 -3.05
N VAL A 111 -6.98 0.80 -2.24
CA VAL A 111 -6.87 0.77 -0.80
C VAL A 111 -6.13 -0.49 -0.37
N ILE A 112 -5.01 -0.33 0.31
CA ILE A 112 -4.31 -1.42 0.99
C ILE A 112 -5.02 -1.70 2.30
N VAL A 113 -5.65 -2.85 2.42
CA VAL A 113 -6.36 -3.26 3.64
C VAL A 113 -5.45 -4.19 4.44
N LEU A 114 -5.06 -3.76 5.65
CA LEU A 114 -4.21 -4.51 6.56
C LEU A 114 -5.07 -5.22 7.59
N MET A 115 -4.82 -6.51 7.81
CA MET A 115 -5.60 -7.34 8.72
C MET A 115 -4.73 -7.79 9.90
N TYR A 116 -5.13 -7.40 11.10
CA TYR A 116 -4.54 -7.75 12.38
C TYR A 116 -5.55 -8.55 13.22
N HIS A 117 -5.07 -9.21 14.31
CA HIS A 117 -5.94 -9.91 15.26
C HIS A 117 -5.45 -9.67 16.70
N ARG A 118 -4.37 -10.34 17.12
CA ARG A 118 -3.80 -10.35 18.48
C ARG A 118 -2.56 -9.48 18.60
N PHE A 119 -2.28 -9.02 19.82
CA PHE A 119 -1.12 -8.18 20.12
C PHE A 119 -0.43 -8.66 21.42
N GLU A 120 0.88 -8.96 21.35
CA GLU A 120 1.70 -9.47 22.48
C GLU A 120 1.22 -10.84 23.04
N GLU A 121 0.56 -11.64 22.22
CA GLU A 121 0.16 -12.99 22.58
C GLU A 121 1.04 -14.04 21.88
N ASN A 122 2.29 -14.19 22.31
CA ASN A 122 3.31 -15.02 21.66
C ASN A 122 2.93 -16.52 21.51
N LYS A 123 1.90 -16.97 22.23
CA LYS A 123 1.34 -18.33 22.09
C LYS A 123 0.67 -18.54 20.72
N TYR A 124 0.27 -17.46 20.03
CA TYR A 124 -0.49 -17.50 18.80
C TYR A 124 0.23 -16.77 17.63
N PRO A 125 1.43 -17.18 17.23
CA PRO A 125 2.29 -16.42 16.29
C PRO A 125 1.65 -16.25 14.91
N SER A 126 0.69 -17.10 14.52
CA SER A 126 -0.04 -17.00 13.24
C SER A 126 -1.05 -15.86 13.18
N THR A 127 -1.46 -15.31 14.32
CA THR A 127 -2.42 -14.20 14.42
C THR A 127 -1.88 -13.03 15.26
N ASN A 128 -0.75 -13.22 15.95
CA ASN A 128 -0.13 -12.25 16.84
C ASN A 128 0.81 -11.27 16.13
N VAL A 129 0.88 -10.05 16.66
CA VAL A 129 1.89 -9.04 16.32
C VAL A 129 2.48 -8.47 17.59
N LYS A 130 3.81 -8.34 17.66
CA LYS A 130 4.47 -7.67 18.78
C LYS A 130 4.22 -6.17 18.69
N ILE A 131 3.94 -5.55 19.84
CA ILE A 131 3.64 -4.10 19.87
C ILE A 131 4.79 -3.26 19.32
N ALA A 132 6.04 -3.66 19.58
CA ALA A 132 7.20 -2.97 19.03
C ALA A 132 7.22 -2.96 17.50
N ASP A 133 6.78 -4.05 16.87
CA ASP A 133 6.72 -4.15 15.40
C ASP A 133 5.48 -3.41 14.85
N PHE A 134 4.34 -3.49 15.55
CA PHE A 134 3.16 -2.70 15.21
C PHE A 134 3.46 -1.19 15.22
N ILE A 135 4.17 -0.67 16.23
CA ILE A 135 4.58 0.74 16.28
C ILE A 135 5.45 1.09 15.06
N LYS A 136 6.45 0.26 14.73
CA LYS A 136 7.30 0.48 13.56
C LYS A 136 6.51 0.47 12.24
N GLN A 137 5.50 -0.40 12.13
CA GLN A 137 4.62 -0.46 10.95
C GLN A 137 3.81 0.82 10.81
N ILE A 138 3.23 1.31 11.91
CA ILE A 138 2.49 2.59 11.93
C ILE A 138 3.43 3.76 11.59
N ASP A 139 4.61 3.84 12.22
CA ASP A 139 5.61 4.88 11.95
C ASP A 139 6.05 4.86 10.47
N LEU A 140 6.15 3.68 9.86
CA LEU A 140 6.52 3.53 8.46
C LEU A 140 5.42 4.06 7.53
N ILE A 141 4.15 3.83 7.86
CA ILE A 141 3.00 4.38 7.11
C ILE A 141 3.02 5.90 7.17
N GLU A 142 3.11 6.47 8.38
CA GLU A 142 3.11 7.93 8.60
C GLU A 142 4.31 8.61 7.93
N LYS A 143 5.49 7.99 7.97
CA LYS A 143 6.74 8.54 7.38
C LYS A 143 6.71 8.60 5.85
N ASN A 144 5.96 7.73 5.18
CA ASN A 144 5.94 7.60 3.72
C ASN A 144 4.71 8.26 3.07
N ASP A 145 4.06 9.20 3.75
CA ASP A 145 2.91 9.97 3.27
C ASP A 145 1.70 9.12 2.85
N PHE A 146 1.57 7.91 3.42
CA PHE A 146 0.35 7.13 3.29
C PHE A 146 -0.73 7.71 4.19
N SER A 147 -1.97 7.74 3.70
CA SER A 147 -3.10 8.21 4.48
C SER A 147 -3.89 7.04 5.06
N PHE A 148 -4.06 7.02 6.37
CA PHE A 148 -5.07 6.15 6.97
C PHE A 148 -6.47 6.64 6.63
N ILE A 149 -7.36 5.71 6.29
CA ILE A 149 -8.78 6.00 6.04
C ILE A 149 -9.67 5.25 7.03
N GLY A 150 -10.79 5.86 7.37
CA GLY A 150 -11.86 5.19 8.10
C GLY A 150 -12.85 4.49 7.16
N ALA A 151 -13.72 3.66 7.73
CA ALA A 151 -14.76 2.97 7.00
C ALA A 151 -15.74 3.93 6.29
N ASP A 152 -16.03 5.11 6.88
CA ASP A 152 -16.86 6.16 6.27
C ASP A 152 -16.38 6.61 4.89
N ASN A 153 -15.07 6.60 4.68
CA ASN A 153 -14.46 7.06 3.45
C ASN A 153 -14.01 5.91 2.54
N PHE A 154 -14.35 4.66 2.89
CA PHE A 154 -13.85 3.49 2.17
C PHE A 154 -14.34 3.48 0.71
N GLU A 155 -15.65 3.61 0.49
CA GLU A 155 -16.25 3.62 -0.85
C GLU A 155 -15.69 4.77 -1.71
N THR A 156 -15.66 5.98 -1.15
CA THR A 156 -15.12 7.15 -1.85
C THR A 156 -13.67 6.93 -2.25
N ASN A 157 -12.88 6.27 -1.41
CA ASN A 157 -11.49 5.98 -1.72
C ASN A 157 -11.30 4.79 -2.66
N LEU A 158 -12.27 3.87 -2.78
CA LEU A 158 -12.23 2.84 -3.82
C LEU A 158 -12.50 3.41 -5.22
N VAL A 159 -13.49 4.31 -5.33
CA VAL A 159 -14.03 4.79 -6.61
C VAL A 159 -13.37 6.11 -7.06
N ASN A 160 -13.06 7.02 -6.12
CA ASN A 160 -12.61 8.39 -6.41
C ASN A 160 -11.24 8.69 -5.78
N LEU A 161 -10.27 7.82 -5.95
CA LEU A 161 -8.91 8.01 -5.42
C LEU A 161 -8.25 9.24 -6.04
N LYS A 162 -8.34 10.38 -5.37
CA LYS A 162 -7.75 11.62 -5.88
C LYS A 162 -6.27 11.74 -5.63
N ASP A 163 -5.75 11.32 -4.45
CA ASP A 163 -4.33 11.52 -4.10
C ASP A 163 -3.78 10.48 -3.13
N GLY A 164 -2.59 9.98 -3.42
CA GLY A 164 -1.79 9.17 -2.53
C GLY A 164 -2.32 7.74 -2.28
N LYS A 165 -1.51 6.93 -1.64
CA LYS A 165 -1.87 5.57 -1.25
C LYS A 165 -2.69 5.59 0.04
N LYS A 166 -3.76 4.80 0.10
CA LYS A 166 -4.70 4.74 1.22
C LYS A 166 -4.58 3.41 1.96
N ILE A 167 -4.59 3.49 3.27
CA ILE A 167 -4.48 2.34 4.17
C ILE A 167 -5.73 2.25 5.03
N LEU A 168 -6.42 1.10 4.99
CA LEU A 168 -7.44 0.75 5.95
C LEU A 168 -6.89 -0.29 6.93
N LEU A 169 -6.88 0.04 8.21
CA LEU A 169 -6.59 -0.95 9.25
C LEU A 169 -7.85 -1.73 9.60
N THR A 170 -7.75 -3.06 9.58
CA THR A 170 -8.80 -3.95 10.08
C THR A 170 -8.25 -4.84 11.19
N ILE A 171 -9.07 -5.07 12.21
CA ILE A 171 -8.74 -5.94 13.34
C ILE A 171 -9.87 -6.95 13.46
N ASP A 172 -9.56 -8.24 13.38
CA ASP A 172 -10.55 -9.30 13.49
C ASP A 172 -10.64 -9.84 14.93
N ASP A 173 -11.76 -10.47 15.25
CA ASP A 173 -12.10 -11.24 16.46
C ASP A 173 -12.35 -10.45 17.75
N ALA A 174 -12.02 -9.18 17.81
CA ALA A 174 -12.15 -8.37 19.03
C ALA A 174 -11.43 -8.99 20.27
N PHE A 175 -10.21 -9.50 20.08
CA PHE A 175 -9.40 -10.02 21.20
C PHE A 175 -9.10 -8.92 22.22
N LYS A 176 -9.09 -9.30 23.50
CA LYS A 176 -8.78 -8.40 24.60
C LYS A 176 -7.39 -7.76 24.47
N SER A 177 -6.43 -8.48 23.91
CA SER A 177 -5.08 -7.96 23.66
C SER A 177 -5.04 -6.76 22.72
N PHE A 178 -5.97 -6.66 21.75
CA PHE A 178 -6.14 -5.44 20.96
C PHE A 178 -6.50 -4.25 21.84
N TYR A 179 -7.53 -4.39 22.69
CA TYR A 179 -7.96 -3.32 23.58
C TYR A 179 -6.88 -2.88 24.55
N ASP A 180 -6.18 -3.85 25.15
CA ASP A 180 -5.17 -3.58 26.20
C ASP A 180 -3.86 -3.01 25.62
N ARG A 181 -3.48 -3.36 24.37
CA ARG A 181 -2.13 -3.10 23.82
C ARG A 181 -2.12 -2.17 22.63
N ALA A 182 -2.91 -2.43 21.60
CA ALA A 182 -2.89 -1.66 20.35
C ALA A 182 -3.81 -0.44 20.38
N TRP A 183 -5.00 -0.56 20.97
CA TRP A 183 -5.95 0.53 21.08
C TRP A 183 -5.38 1.82 21.70
N PRO A 184 -4.63 1.80 22.82
CA PRO A 184 -4.06 3.03 23.38
C PRO A 184 -3.15 3.78 22.39
N ILE A 185 -2.44 3.05 21.51
CA ILE A 185 -1.56 3.62 20.49
C ILE A 185 -2.41 4.27 19.39
N LEU A 186 -3.40 3.55 18.87
CA LEU A 186 -4.30 4.07 17.82
C LEU A 186 -5.10 5.28 18.32
N LYS A 187 -5.59 5.24 19.57
CA LYS A 187 -6.30 6.35 20.21
C LYS A 187 -5.43 7.59 20.31
N LYS A 188 -4.19 7.46 20.81
CA LYS A 188 -3.26 8.57 20.96
C LYS A 188 -2.95 9.25 19.63
N ARG A 189 -2.83 8.47 18.55
CA ARG A 189 -2.49 8.95 17.21
C ARG A 189 -3.72 9.29 16.37
N LYS A 190 -4.94 9.01 16.87
CA LYS A 190 -6.23 9.17 16.16
C LYS A 190 -6.27 8.43 14.83
N ILE A 191 -5.67 7.24 14.79
CA ILE A 191 -5.60 6.41 13.58
C ILE A 191 -6.92 5.66 13.41
N PRO A 192 -7.63 5.81 12.28
CA PRO A 192 -8.87 5.13 12.01
C PRO A 192 -8.65 3.62 11.80
N PHE A 193 -9.63 2.84 12.23
CA PHE A 193 -9.66 1.39 12.00
C PHE A 193 -11.09 0.84 12.01
N LEU A 194 -11.22 -0.37 11.51
CA LEU A 194 -12.45 -1.16 11.48
C LEU A 194 -12.21 -2.44 12.31
N LEU A 195 -12.96 -2.58 13.41
CA LEU A 195 -12.92 -3.77 14.29
C LEU A 195 -14.04 -4.72 13.89
N PHE A 196 -13.73 -5.92 13.46
CA PHE A 196 -14.68 -6.98 13.17
C PHE A 196 -14.94 -7.85 14.41
N VAL A 197 -16.21 -7.99 14.78
CA VAL A 197 -16.63 -8.60 16.03
C VAL A 197 -17.42 -9.87 15.76
N ASN A 198 -16.91 -11.01 16.26
CA ASN A 198 -17.66 -12.26 16.37
C ASN A 198 -18.40 -12.29 17.73
N THR A 199 -19.72 -12.17 17.69
CA THR A 199 -20.47 -11.71 18.85
C THR A 199 -20.61 -12.75 19.96
N ARG A 200 -20.57 -14.06 19.65
CA ARG A 200 -20.65 -15.14 20.64
C ARG A 200 -19.51 -15.10 21.68
N GLU A 201 -18.35 -14.71 21.25
CA GLU A 201 -17.14 -14.74 22.11
C GLU A 201 -16.99 -13.50 22.99
N ILE A 202 -17.78 -12.44 22.75
CA ILE A 202 -17.68 -11.20 23.49
C ILE A 202 -18.01 -11.41 24.97
N GLY A 203 -17.09 -10.96 25.84
CA GLY A 203 -17.17 -11.16 27.29
C GLY A 203 -16.53 -12.48 27.78
N SER A 204 -16.17 -13.38 26.87
CA SER A 204 -15.44 -14.59 27.23
C SER A 204 -13.94 -14.30 27.49
N ASN A 205 -13.24 -15.27 28.10
CA ASN A 205 -11.83 -15.10 28.44
C ASN A 205 -10.96 -14.89 27.18
N GLY A 206 -10.20 -13.81 27.17
CA GLY A 206 -9.32 -13.45 26.06
C GLY A 206 -9.98 -12.54 25.01
N TYR A 207 -11.27 -12.23 25.13
CA TYR A 207 -12.00 -11.33 24.25
C TYR A 207 -12.39 -10.03 24.94
N MET A 208 -12.71 -9.01 24.18
CA MET A 208 -13.28 -7.76 24.67
C MET A 208 -14.66 -7.99 25.27
N THR A 209 -15.12 -7.07 26.15
CA THR A 209 -16.51 -7.00 26.57
C THR A 209 -17.29 -6.01 25.71
N TRP A 210 -18.63 -6.09 25.73
CA TRP A 210 -19.46 -5.10 25.05
C TRP A 210 -19.22 -3.67 25.57
N GLU A 211 -18.94 -3.50 26.87
CA GLU A 211 -18.58 -2.19 27.44
C GLU A 211 -17.29 -1.63 26.82
N GLN A 212 -16.29 -2.49 26.59
CA GLN A 212 -15.06 -2.09 25.94
C GLN A 212 -15.29 -1.73 24.47
N ILE A 213 -16.11 -2.48 23.74
CA ILE A 213 -16.49 -2.18 22.36
C ILE A 213 -17.27 -0.86 22.29
N LYS A 214 -18.29 -0.67 23.17
CA LYS A 214 -19.03 0.59 23.32
C LYS A 214 -18.11 1.77 23.69
N HIS A 215 -17.08 1.54 24.50
CA HIS A 215 -16.12 2.57 24.86
C HIS A 215 -15.33 3.06 23.65
N ILE A 216 -14.77 2.15 22.85
CA ILE A 216 -13.97 2.54 21.70
C ILE A 216 -14.82 3.12 20.56
N SER A 217 -16.04 2.63 20.36
CA SER A 217 -16.96 3.10 19.30
C SER A 217 -17.45 4.54 19.47
N LYS A 218 -17.20 5.17 20.63
CA LYS A 218 -17.47 6.61 20.84
C LYS A 218 -16.52 7.52 20.06
N GLU A 219 -15.35 7.02 19.67
CA GLU A 219 -14.39 7.78 18.88
C GLU A 219 -14.81 7.78 17.40
N LYS A 220 -14.94 8.96 16.79
CA LYS A 220 -15.43 9.12 15.40
C LYS A 220 -14.60 8.40 14.33
N PHE A 221 -13.37 8.06 14.65
CA PHE A 221 -12.46 7.34 13.74
C PHE A 221 -12.50 5.81 13.93
N VAL A 222 -13.36 5.30 14.81
CA VAL A 222 -13.55 3.87 15.09
C VAL A 222 -14.85 3.37 14.48
N HIS A 223 -14.75 2.29 13.71
CA HIS A 223 -15.92 1.60 13.14
C HIS A 223 -15.93 0.16 13.60
N ILE A 224 -17.14 -0.37 13.83
CA ILE A 224 -17.34 -1.76 14.23
C ILE A 224 -17.98 -2.50 13.06
N GLY A 225 -17.35 -3.58 12.61
CA GLY A 225 -17.82 -4.48 11.57
C GLY A 225 -18.28 -5.81 12.14
N ASN A 226 -19.08 -6.55 11.38
CA ASN A 226 -19.61 -7.85 11.77
C ASN A 226 -18.66 -8.98 11.32
N HIS A 227 -18.40 -9.96 12.22
CA HIS A 227 -17.59 -11.15 11.95
C HIS A 227 -18.33 -12.45 12.26
N SER A 228 -19.64 -12.48 11.96
CA SER A 228 -20.58 -13.54 12.33
C SER A 228 -20.87 -13.62 13.84
N TYR A 229 -21.75 -14.52 14.21
CA TYR A 229 -22.01 -14.87 15.61
C TYR A 229 -20.98 -15.87 16.11
N SER A 230 -20.93 -17.03 15.49
CA SER A 230 -20.18 -18.19 16.00
C SER A 230 -18.70 -18.20 15.68
N HIS A 231 -18.29 -17.54 14.58
CA HIS A 231 -16.96 -17.69 13.98
C HIS A 231 -16.64 -19.16 13.62
N ASP A 232 -17.67 -19.97 13.30
CA ASP A 232 -17.49 -21.34 12.80
C ASP A 232 -17.12 -21.32 11.30
N TYR A 233 -16.80 -22.51 10.74
CA TYR A 233 -16.59 -22.70 9.28
C TYR A 233 -17.95 -22.61 8.55
N LEU A 234 -18.48 -21.38 8.48
CA LEU A 234 -19.83 -21.13 7.94
C LEU A 234 -19.95 -21.46 6.46
N VAL A 235 -18.85 -21.44 5.73
CA VAL A 235 -18.81 -21.79 4.29
C VAL A 235 -19.26 -23.23 4.02
N ASP A 236 -19.13 -24.13 5.00
CA ASP A 236 -19.53 -25.54 4.93
C ASP A 236 -20.97 -25.79 5.40
N LYS A 237 -21.67 -24.74 5.86
CA LYS A 237 -23.00 -24.83 6.44
C LYS A 237 -24.10 -24.65 5.39
N THR A 238 -25.30 -25.11 5.74
CA THR A 238 -26.51 -24.84 4.94
C THR A 238 -26.88 -23.37 4.96
N ASN A 239 -27.68 -22.91 4.00
CA ASN A 239 -28.16 -21.53 3.94
C ASN A 239 -28.88 -21.11 5.21
N ASP A 240 -29.71 -22.00 5.77
CA ASP A 240 -30.47 -21.74 6.99
C ASP A 240 -29.57 -21.60 8.20
N GLU A 241 -28.51 -22.40 8.31
CA GLU A 241 -27.53 -22.30 9.38
C GLU A 241 -26.72 -21.01 9.28
N ILE A 242 -26.23 -20.65 8.06
CA ILE A 242 -25.55 -19.39 7.82
C ILE A 242 -26.47 -18.21 8.16
N SER A 243 -27.71 -18.21 7.65
CA SER A 243 -28.68 -17.15 7.89
C SER A 243 -29.01 -17.00 9.37
N LYS A 244 -29.15 -18.12 10.11
CA LYS A 244 -29.38 -18.11 11.56
C LYS A 244 -28.20 -17.49 12.31
N ASP A 245 -26.96 -17.84 11.95
CA ASP A 245 -25.76 -17.30 12.57
C ASP A 245 -25.65 -15.78 12.36
N ILE A 246 -25.86 -15.33 11.12
CA ILE A 246 -25.83 -13.90 10.78
C ILE A 246 -26.95 -13.14 11.52
N ASN A 247 -28.16 -13.68 11.59
CA ASN A 247 -29.26 -13.07 12.34
C ASN A 247 -28.93 -12.89 13.82
N LEU A 248 -28.29 -13.88 14.46
CA LEU A 248 -27.86 -13.77 15.85
C LEU A 248 -26.86 -12.65 16.04
N ALA A 249 -25.85 -12.55 15.14
CA ALA A 249 -24.87 -11.47 15.18
C ALA A 249 -25.52 -10.09 15.01
N LEU A 250 -26.46 -9.94 14.06
CA LEU A 250 -27.18 -8.69 13.84
C LEU A 250 -28.03 -8.29 15.05
N LYS A 251 -28.66 -9.25 15.70
CA LYS A 251 -29.42 -9.02 16.95
C LYS A 251 -28.51 -8.50 18.06
N ASP A 252 -27.33 -9.13 18.26
CA ASP A 252 -26.38 -8.69 19.27
C ASP A 252 -25.86 -7.27 18.98
N PHE A 253 -25.62 -6.93 17.70
CA PHE A 253 -25.25 -5.58 17.28
C PHE A 253 -26.34 -4.56 17.60
N GLU A 254 -27.61 -4.85 17.26
CA GLU A 254 -28.74 -3.96 17.55
C GLU A 254 -28.91 -3.76 19.05
N GLU A 255 -28.89 -4.84 19.85
CA GLU A 255 -29.05 -4.79 21.31
C GLU A 255 -27.92 -4.03 22.02
N ASN A 256 -26.66 -4.14 21.51
CA ASN A 256 -25.52 -3.56 22.17
C ASN A 256 -25.06 -2.23 21.60
N LEU A 257 -25.17 -2.01 20.30
CA LEU A 257 -24.65 -0.83 19.63
C LEU A 257 -25.77 0.07 19.09
N GLY A 258 -26.99 -0.46 18.90
CA GLY A 258 -28.15 0.26 18.35
C GLY A 258 -28.08 0.46 16.83
N TYR A 259 -27.21 -0.28 16.14
CA TYR A 259 -27.10 -0.25 14.68
C TYR A 259 -26.46 -1.52 14.13
N ASN A 260 -26.63 -1.76 12.84
CA ASN A 260 -25.95 -2.81 12.09
C ASN A 260 -24.89 -2.24 11.15
N SER A 261 -23.77 -2.92 11.03
CA SER A 261 -22.66 -2.49 10.19
C SER A 261 -22.91 -2.80 8.71
N ALA A 262 -22.42 -1.93 7.84
CA ALA A 262 -22.34 -2.21 6.41
C ALA A 262 -21.15 -3.14 6.02
N PHE A 263 -20.26 -3.44 6.97
CA PHE A 263 -19.01 -4.18 6.75
C PHE A 263 -19.08 -5.55 7.40
N PHE A 264 -18.69 -6.56 6.63
CA PHE A 264 -18.57 -7.95 7.07
C PHE A 264 -17.16 -8.48 6.83
N SER A 265 -16.65 -9.32 7.71
CA SER A 265 -15.46 -10.14 7.49
C SER A 265 -15.85 -11.62 7.57
N TYR A 266 -15.50 -12.39 6.54
CA TYR A 266 -15.79 -13.83 6.58
C TYR A 266 -14.90 -14.51 7.63
N PRO A 267 -15.45 -15.36 8.53
CA PRO A 267 -14.66 -16.23 9.39
C PRO A 267 -13.58 -16.97 8.56
N PHE A 268 -12.35 -16.96 9.03
CA PHE A 268 -11.19 -17.51 8.34
C PHE A 268 -10.91 -16.93 6.94
N GLY A 269 -11.68 -15.91 6.52
CA GLY A 269 -11.65 -15.34 5.17
C GLY A 269 -12.23 -16.26 4.09
N GLU A 270 -13.07 -17.20 4.48
CA GLU A 270 -13.62 -18.25 3.63
C GLU A 270 -15.04 -17.92 3.17
N TYR A 271 -15.27 -18.00 1.88
CA TYR A 271 -16.54 -17.67 1.24
C TYR A 271 -16.81 -18.54 0.01
N SER A 272 -18.09 -18.67 -0.30
CA SER A 272 -18.63 -19.24 -1.54
C SER A 272 -19.51 -18.19 -2.22
N ASN A 273 -19.92 -18.40 -3.46
CA ASN A 273 -20.89 -17.53 -4.12
C ASN A 273 -22.21 -17.50 -3.36
N ASN A 274 -22.62 -18.63 -2.80
CA ASN A 274 -23.81 -18.73 -1.99
C ASN A 274 -23.71 -17.87 -0.70
N PHE A 275 -22.60 -18.00 0.04
CA PHE A 275 -22.39 -17.21 1.26
C PHE A 275 -22.34 -15.72 0.95
N LYS A 276 -21.69 -15.30 -0.16
CA LYS A 276 -21.71 -13.91 -0.63
C LYS A 276 -23.14 -13.39 -0.85
N ASN A 277 -24.00 -14.19 -1.48
CA ASN A 277 -25.39 -13.80 -1.72
C ASN A 277 -26.15 -13.62 -0.41
N ILE A 278 -25.99 -14.53 0.55
CA ILE A 278 -26.61 -14.41 1.88
C ILE A 278 -26.15 -13.10 2.55
N ILE A 279 -24.86 -12.79 2.58
CA ILE A 279 -24.33 -11.55 3.16
C ILE A 279 -24.93 -10.31 2.48
N LYS A 280 -25.07 -10.35 1.17
CA LYS A 280 -25.70 -9.29 0.38
C LYS A 280 -27.18 -9.12 0.76
N ASP A 281 -27.92 -10.22 0.89
CA ASP A 281 -29.36 -10.22 1.23
C ASP A 281 -29.61 -9.68 2.65
N PHE A 282 -28.62 -9.84 3.56
CA PHE A 282 -28.64 -9.23 4.88
C PHE A 282 -28.27 -7.73 4.91
N GLY A 283 -27.99 -7.12 3.75
CA GLY A 283 -27.79 -5.67 3.62
C GLY A 283 -26.36 -5.20 3.87
N PHE A 284 -25.40 -6.10 4.04
CA PHE A 284 -23.98 -5.71 4.05
C PHE A 284 -23.59 -5.14 2.69
N LYS A 285 -22.70 -4.15 2.67
CA LYS A 285 -22.22 -3.52 1.43
C LYS A 285 -20.82 -4.00 1.03
N TYR A 286 -20.02 -4.38 2.02
CA TYR A 286 -18.63 -4.77 1.84
C TYR A 286 -18.33 -6.01 2.67
N ALA A 287 -17.69 -7.00 2.05
CA ALA A 287 -17.23 -8.18 2.75
C ALA A 287 -15.79 -8.53 2.38
N PHE A 288 -15.00 -8.89 3.40
CA PHE A 288 -13.57 -9.10 3.30
C PHE A 288 -13.20 -10.57 3.46
N GLY A 289 -12.42 -11.07 2.50
CA GLY A 289 -11.69 -12.33 2.62
C GLY A 289 -10.33 -12.17 3.31
N GLN A 290 -9.49 -13.22 3.18
CA GLN A 290 -8.10 -13.22 3.66
C GLN A 290 -7.09 -13.47 2.54
N HIS A 291 -7.49 -13.41 1.26
CA HIS A 291 -6.58 -13.44 0.13
C HIS A 291 -5.88 -12.07 0.01
N SER A 292 -4.59 -12.12 -0.34
CA SER A 292 -3.79 -10.90 -0.43
C SER A 292 -4.05 -10.11 -1.71
N GLY A 293 -4.12 -8.80 -1.62
CA GLY A 293 -4.34 -7.92 -2.77
C GLY A 293 -4.64 -6.50 -2.33
N VAL A 294 -4.73 -5.61 -3.30
CA VAL A 294 -5.15 -4.22 -3.11
C VAL A 294 -6.61 -4.11 -3.54
N ALA A 295 -7.44 -3.54 -2.70
CA ALA A 295 -8.85 -3.29 -3.01
C ALA A 295 -8.97 -2.09 -3.97
N ASP A 296 -9.76 -2.23 -5.01
CA ASP A 296 -10.07 -1.19 -5.99
C ASP A 296 -11.50 -1.39 -6.53
N GLU A 297 -11.95 -0.46 -7.34
CA GLU A 297 -13.30 -0.44 -7.91
C GLU A 297 -13.61 -1.62 -8.86
N THR A 298 -12.61 -2.39 -9.28
CA THR A 298 -12.80 -3.55 -10.16
C THR A 298 -13.05 -4.85 -9.41
N LYS A 299 -12.93 -4.84 -8.08
CA LYS A 299 -13.13 -6.01 -7.24
C LYS A 299 -14.60 -6.24 -6.94
N ASP A 300 -14.99 -7.50 -6.72
CA ASP A 300 -16.26 -7.81 -6.10
C ASP A 300 -16.24 -7.30 -4.65
N PHE A 301 -17.15 -6.40 -4.29
CA PHE A 301 -17.22 -5.80 -2.96
C PHE A 301 -17.59 -6.81 -1.87
N TYR A 302 -17.98 -8.02 -2.26
CA TYR A 302 -18.25 -9.12 -1.36
C TYR A 302 -17.12 -10.15 -1.28
N GLU A 303 -15.95 -9.85 -1.89
CA GLU A 303 -14.73 -10.64 -1.76
C GLU A 303 -13.47 -9.75 -1.77
N LEU A 304 -13.47 -8.71 -0.93
CA LEU A 304 -12.38 -7.74 -0.87
C LEU A 304 -11.11 -8.36 -0.27
N PRO A 305 -9.94 -8.11 -0.87
CA PRO A 305 -8.67 -8.66 -0.41
C PRO A 305 -8.13 -7.90 0.81
N ARG A 306 -7.32 -8.60 1.62
CA ARG A 306 -6.59 -8.01 2.74
C ARG A 306 -5.19 -8.62 2.86
N PHE A 307 -4.22 -7.84 3.32
CA PHE A 307 -2.91 -8.36 3.67
C PHE A 307 -2.88 -8.76 5.15
N SER A 308 -2.71 -10.06 5.41
CA SER A 308 -2.55 -10.59 6.77
C SER A 308 -1.23 -10.12 7.38
N ILE A 309 -1.30 -9.57 8.58
CA ILE A 309 -0.15 -9.13 9.37
C ILE A 309 -0.10 -9.95 10.66
N ASN A 310 0.98 -10.68 10.83
CA ASN A 310 1.29 -11.51 12.01
C ASN A 310 2.81 -11.56 12.21
N GLU A 311 3.31 -12.35 13.15
CA GLU A 311 4.75 -12.38 13.42
C GLU A 311 5.60 -12.74 12.19
N LYS A 312 5.14 -13.68 11.36
CA LYS A 312 5.82 -14.09 10.13
C LYS A 312 5.61 -13.10 8.99
N TYR A 313 4.37 -12.64 8.81
CA TYR A 313 3.97 -11.83 7.68
C TYR A 313 4.00 -10.31 7.97
N GLY A 314 4.32 -9.91 9.20
CA GLY A 314 4.46 -8.54 9.63
C GLY A 314 5.91 -8.01 9.67
N GLU A 315 6.91 -8.79 9.23
CA GLU A 315 8.29 -8.32 9.13
C GLU A 315 8.39 -7.03 8.29
N LEU A 316 9.17 -6.05 8.75
CA LEU A 316 9.23 -4.72 8.13
C LEU A 316 9.56 -4.74 6.63
N LYS A 317 10.49 -5.61 6.22
CA LYS A 317 10.84 -5.73 4.79
C LYS A 317 9.65 -6.16 3.93
N ARG A 318 8.84 -7.12 4.42
CA ARG A 318 7.62 -7.53 3.73
C ARG A 318 6.54 -6.45 3.84
N PHE A 319 6.47 -5.77 4.96
CA PHE A 319 5.52 -4.68 5.17
C PHE A 319 5.79 -3.51 4.21
N GLU A 320 7.05 -3.12 4.01
CA GLU A 320 7.45 -2.15 2.98
C GLU A 320 7.05 -2.59 1.56
N LEU A 321 7.19 -3.89 1.25
CA LEU A 321 6.72 -4.42 -0.02
C LEU A 321 5.21 -4.27 -0.16
N ILE A 322 4.42 -4.59 0.89
CA ILE A 322 2.95 -4.40 0.90
C ILE A 322 2.59 -2.94 0.64
N LEU A 323 3.25 -2.00 1.33
CA LEU A 323 3.00 -0.57 1.13
C LEU A 323 3.31 -0.10 -0.31
N ASN A 324 4.18 -0.82 -1.02
CA ASN A 324 4.51 -0.55 -2.42
C ASN A 324 3.67 -1.35 -3.42
N THR A 325 2.58 -1.98 -2.96
CA THR A 325 1.65 -2.67 -3.86
C THR A 325 0.62 -1.72 -4.47
N ILE A 326 0.19 -2.07 -5.68
CA ILE A 326 -0.91 -1.47 -6.44
C ILE A 326 -1.81 -2.58 -6.97
N PRO A 327 -3.06 -2.28 -7.36
CA PRO A 327 -3.97 -3.29 -7.87
C PRO A 327 -3.45 -3.98 -9.13
N LEU A 328 -3.57 -5.29 -9.21
CA LEU A 328 -3.56 -6.01 -10.48
C LEU A 328 -5.01 -6.15 -10.92
N LYS A 329 -5.46 -5.24 -11.78
CA LYS A 329 -6.85 -5.17 -12.23
C LYS A 329 -7.19 -6.30 -13.19
N PHE A 330 -8.37 -6.86 -13.07
CA PHE A 330 -8.85 -7.94 -13.93
C PHE A 330 -10.34 -7.79 -14.23
N LYS A 331 -10.78 -8.31 -15.38
CA LYS A 331 -12.19 -8.37 -15.78
C LYS A 331 -12.90 -9.55 -15.12
N SER A 332 -12.25 -10.71 -15.10
CA SER A 332 -12.84 -11.93 -14.55
C SER A 332 -11.79 -12.94 -14.09
N ILE A 333 -12.19 -13.78 -13.13
CA ILE A 333 -11.46 -14.97 -12.71
C ILE A 333 -12.41 -16.16 -12.79
N THR A 334 -12.02 -17.18 -13.55
CA THR A 334 -12.75 -18.45 -13.63
C THR A 334 -11.96 -19.50 -12.84
N PRO A 335 -12.62 -20.34 -12.01
CA PRO A 335 -14.03 -20.29 -11.70
C PRO A 335 -14.39 -19.09 -10.80
N SER A 336 -15.61 -18.57 -10.92
CA SER A 336 -16.15 -17.55 -9.99
C SER A 336 -16.40 -18.15 -8.61
N GLU A 337 -16.82 -19.44 -8.55
CA GLU A 337 -16.96 -20.17 -7.30
C GLU A 337 -15.59 -20.46 -6.70
N LYS A 338 -15.41 -20.09 -5.43
CA LYS A 338 -14.18 -20.33 -4.68
C LYS A 338 -14.26 -21.51 -3.73
N TYR A 339 -15.45 -22.06 -3.52
CA TYR A 339 -15.68 -23.28 -2.77
C TYR A 339 -15.58 -24.47 -3.72
N ILE A 340 -14.52 -25.27 -3.58
CA ILE A 340 -14.21 -26.42 -4.45
C ILE A 340 -14.22 -27.71 -3.68
N ASN A 341 -14.51 -28.81 -4.36
CA ASN A 341 -14.56 -30.14 -3.81
C ASN A 341 -13.71 -31.13 -4.62
N ASN A 342 -13.78 -32.42 -4.31
CA ASN A 342 -12.98 -33.44 -4.96
C ASN A 342 -13.19 -33.57 -6.48
N THR A 343 -14.34 -33.11 -7.01
CA THR A 343 -14.66 -33.23 -8.45
C THR A 343 -14.06 -32.10 -9.29
N ASN A 344 -13.81 -30.92 -8.66
CA ASN A 344 -13.27 -29.73 -9.33
C ASN A 344 -11.96 -29.21 -8.71
N ASN A 345 -11.26 -30.02 -7.91
CA ASN A 345 -9.94 -29.75 -7.36
C ASN A 345 -8.88 -30.61 -8.09
N PRO A 346 -7.87 -30.05 -8.79
CA PRO A 346 -7.58 -28.61 -8.86
C PRO A 346 -8.53 -27.87 -9.81
N PRO A 347 -8.88 -26.62 -9.49
CA PRO A 347 -9.71 -25.80 -10.38
C PRO A 347 -8.95 -25.40 -11.65
N GLU A 348 -9.69 -25.24 -12.73
CA GLU A 348 -9.15 -24.61 -13.94
C GLU A 348 -9.15 -23.09 -13.79
N VAL A 349 -7.99 -22.49 -13.46
CA VAL A 349 -7.90 -21.06 -13.16
C VAL A 349 -7.53 -20.27 -14.40
N ILE A 350 -8.48 -19.45 -14.86
CA ILE A 350 -8.29 -18.52 -15.97
C ILE A 350 -8.51 -17.10 -15.45
N ILE A 351 -7.60 -16.18 -15.76
CA ILE A 351 -7.70 -14.78 -15.42
C ILE A 351 -7.73 -13.97 -16.72
N GLU A 352 -8.73 -13.12 -16.87
CA GLU A 352 -8.85 -12.15 -17.94
C GLU A 352 -8.59 -10.76 -17.40
N PHE A 353 -7.56 -10.10 -17.90
CA PHE A 353 -7.14 -8.76 -17.51
C PHE A 353 -7.75 -7.70 -18.42
N PHE A 354 -7.69 -6.45 -18.02
CA PHE A 354 -7.97 -5.32 -18.87
C PHE A 354 -6.83 -5.12 -19.88
N ASP A 355 -7.13 -4.53 -21.04
CA ASP A 355 -6.19 -4.38 -22.15
C ASP A 355 -5.04 -3.40 -21.85
N ASP A 356 -5.21 -2.56 -20.84
CA ASP A 356 -4.26 -1.54 -20.41
C ASP A 356 -3.11 -2.07 -19.55
N ILE A 357 -3.15 -3.34 -19.12
CA ILE A 357 -2.07 -3.94 -18.34
C ILE A 357 -0.87 -4.21 -19.23
N LYS A 358 0.13 -3.33 -19.11
CA LYS A 358 1.41 -3.48 -19.81
C LYS A 358 2.24 -4.62 -19.23
N ASN A 359 3.11 -5.22 -20.04
CA ASN A 359 4.10 -6.20 -19.60
C ASN A 359 3.54 -7.46 -18.92
N ILE A 360 2.30 -7.87 -19.22
CA ILE A 360 1.66 -9.05 -18.65
C ILE A 360 2.52 -10.32 -18.77
N LYS A 361 3.44 -10.37 -19.75
CA LYS A 361 4.40 -11.47 -19.93
C LYS A 361 5.43 -11.58 -18.80
N LEU A 362 5.61 -10.53 -17.98
CA LEU A 362 6.48 -10.54 -16.81
C LEU A 362 5.74 -10.97 -15.54
N LEU A 363 4.44 -11.27 -15.63
CA LEU A 363 3.65 -11.75 -14.52
C LEU A 363 4.20 -13.05 -13.97
N ASN A 364 4.29 -13.13 -12.66
CA ASN A 364 4.63 -14.36 -11.94
C ASN A 364 3.47 -14.74 -11.04
N CYS A 365 3.06 -16.00 -11.08
CA CYS A 365 2.07 -16.55 -10.16
C CYS A 365 2.71 -17.68 -9.34
N TYR A 366 2.34 -17.75 -8.07
CA TYR A 366 2.73 -18.79 -7.14
C TYR A 366 1.49 -19.43 -6.57
N SER A 367 1.51 -20.72 -6.34
CA SER A 367 0.39 -21.47 -5.77
C SER A 367 0.89 -22.49 -4.72
N ASN A 368 -0.02 -22.91 -3.82
CA ASN A 368 0.30 -23.82 -2.73
C ASN A 368 -0.32 -25.23 -2.91
N GLU A 369 -0.62 -25.61 -4.15
CA GLU A 369 -1.07 -26.99 -4.40
C GLU A 369 -0.06 -28.03 -3.89
N LEU A 370 -0.54 -29.19 -3.49
CA LEU A 370 0.24 -30.23 -2.80
C LEU A 370 0.91 -29.73 -1.50
N ASN A 371 0.35 -28.69 -0.86
CA ASN A 371 0.85 -28.04 0.35
C ASN A 371 2.28 -27.46 0.22
N LEU A 372 2.71 -27.11 -1.00
CA LEU A 372 4.02 -26.53 -1.26
C LEU A 372 3.90 -25.28 -2.14
N TRP A 373 4.39 -24.14 -1.63
CA TRP A 373 4.47 -22.93 -2.43
C TRP A 373 5.49 -23.08 -3.55
N ARG A 374 5.04 -22.87 -4.79
CA ARG A 374 5.89 -22.94 -5.98
C ARG A 374 5.40 -21.97 -7.05
N LYS A 375 6.29 -21.66 -7.97
CA LYS A 375 5.96 -20.88 -9.16
C LYS A 375 5.10 -21.73 -10.10
N ALA A 376 3.88 -21.26 -10.38
CA ALA A 376 2.99 -21.90 -11.33
C ALA A 376 3.40 -21.56 -12.78
N LYS A 377 3.23 -22.51 -13.70
CA LYS A 377 3.36 -22.22 -15.14
C LYS A 377 2.15 -21.42 -15.60
N ILE A 378 2.40 -20.39 -16.43
CA ILE A 378 1.36 -19.57 -17.03
C ILE A 378 1.27 -19.92 -18.51
N LYS A 379 0.06 -20.28 -18.97
CA LYS A 379 -0.27 -20.38 -20.38
C LYS A 379 -1.00 -19.14 -20.83
N TYR A 380 -0.41 -18.36 -21.72
CA TYR A 380 -1.05 -17.21 -22.32
C TYR A 380 -2.04 -17.69 -23.39
N LEU A 381 -3.33 -17.37 -23.22
CA LEU A 381 -4.39 -17.69 -24.16
C LEU A 381 -4.49 -16.61 -25.23
N ASN A 382 -4.26 -15.35 -24.83
CA ASN A 382 -4.07 -14.19 -25.70
C ASN A 382 -3.28 -13.09 -24.95
N ASN A 383 -3.28 -11.84 -25.43
CA ASN A 383 -2.50 -10.76 -24.87
C ASN A 383 -2.94 -10.30 -23.46
N PHE A 384 -4.15 -10.63 -23.04
CA PHE A 384 -4.74 -10.21 -21.74
C PHE A 384 -5.47 -11.34 -21.01
N LYS A 385 -5.35 -12.58 -21.49
CA LYS A 385 -5.99 -13.75 -20.87
C LYS A 385 -4.98 -14.87 -20.63
N ILE A 386 -4.91 -15.32 -19.40
CA ILE A 386 -3.99 -16.37 -19.00
C ILE A 386 -4.72 -17.55 -18.34
N LYS A 387 -4.12 -18.73 -18.43
CA LYS A 387 -4.47 -19.90 -17.64
C LYS A 387 -3.31 -20.23 -16.71
N ILE A 388 -3.60 -20.38 -15.42
CA ILE A 388 -2.63 -20.85 -14.43
C ILE A 388 -2.65 -22.37 -14.42
N MET A 389 -1.49 -22.96 -14.68
CA MET A 389 -1.33 -24.40 -14.78
C MET A 389 -0.97 -24.98 -13.40
N LEU A 390 -1.98 -25.46 -12.69
CA LEU A 390 -1.81 -26.23 -11.46
C LEU A 390 -1.39 -27.64 -11.81
N ILE A 391 -0.46 -28.24 -11.07
CA ILE A 391 0.05 -29.60 -11.33
C ILE A 391 -0.56 -30.64 -10.41
N GLY A 392 -1.32 -30.25 -9.40
CA GLY A 392 -1.95 -31.14 -8.44
C GLY A 392 -3.09 -30.47 -7.69
N LYS A 393 -3.76 -31.26 -6.85
CA LYS A 393 -4.84 -30.78 -5.99
C LYS A 393 -4.32 -29.84 -4.90
N PHE A 394 -5.17 -28.94 -4.42
CA PHE A 394 -4.99 -28.35 -3.11
C PHE A 394 -5.31 -29.39 -2.04
N THR A 395 -4.38 -29.62 -1.13
CA THR A 395 -4.44 -30.66 -0.10
C THR A 395 -4.54 -30.10 1.31
N THR A 396 -4.84 -28.81 1.41
CA THR A 396 -5.14 -28.10 2.65
C THR A 396 -6.49 -27.40 2.50
N GLU A 397 -7.11 -27.04 3.58
CA GLU A 397 -8.41 -26.33 3.61
C GLU A 397 -8.43 -25.10 2.67
N ARG A 398 -7.27 -24.50 2.40
CA ARG A 398 -7.15 -23.29 1.57
C ARG A 398 -6.16 -23.46 0.45
N GLY A 399 -6.67 -23.51 -0.77
CA GLY A 399 -5.89 -23.33 -1.99
C GLY A 399 -5.63 -21.85 -2.25
N ARG A 400 -4.36 -21.46 -2.44
CA ARG A 400 -4.00 -20.06 -2.67
C ARG A 400 -3.15 -19.90 -3.90
N ILE A 401 -3.44 -18.84 -4.66
CA ILE A 401 -2.66 -18.40 -5.79
C ILE A 401 -2.35 -16.92 -5.58
N ASN A 402 -1.08 -16.52 -5.67
CA ASN A 402 -0.65 -15.15 -5.63
C ASN A 402 0.08 -14.79 -6.92
N CYS A 403 -0.44 -13.82 -7.65
CA CYS A 403 0.15 -13.28 -8.86
C CYS A 403 0.72 -11.89 -8.60
N SER A 404 1.90 -11.62 -9.12
CA SER A 404 2.53 -10.30 -9.00
C SER A 404 3.27 -9.92 -10.27
N LEU A 405 3.25 -8.63 -10.58
CA LEU A 405 3.94 -8.00 -11.68
C LEU A 405 4.68 -6.78 -11.15
N ARG A 406 5.99 -6.73 -11.40
CA ARG A 406 6.80 -5.58 -11.00
C ARG A 406 6.73 -4.50 -12.07
N GLU A 407 6.40 -3.28 -11.65
CA GLU A 407 6.40 -2.11 -12.52
C GLU A 407 7.81 -1.46 -12.60
N PRO A 408 8.08 -0.66 -13.64
CA PRO A 408 9.36 0.02 -13.81
C PRO A 408 9.72 0.97 -12.68
N ASP A 409 8.74 1.56 -11.98
CA ASP A 409 8.92 2.45 -10.82
C ASP A 409 9.26 1.68 -9.53
N GLY A 410 9.27 0.34 -9.59
CA GLY A 410 9.55 -0.54 -8.47
C GLY A 410 8.33 -0.95 -7.66
N SER A 411 7.14 -0.43 -7.96
CA SER A 411 5.88 -0.89 -7.36
C SER A 411 5.51 -2.31 -7.82
N TRP A 412 4.60 -2.95 -7.11
CA TRP A 412 4.16 -4.32 -7.40
C TRP A 412 2.64 -4.37 -7.60
N ARG A 413 2.20 -4.73 -8.81
CA ARG A 413 0.81 -5.15 -8.99
C ARG A 413 0.61 -6.48 -8.30
N TRP A 414 -0.47 -6.59 -7.51
CA TRP A 414 -0.72 -7.79 -6.70
C TRP A 414 -2.16 -8.26 -6.82
N LEU A 415 -2.31 -9.57 -7.00
CA LEU A 415 -3.58 -10.27 -7.03
C LEU A 415 -3.44 -11.59 -6.31
N GLY A 416 -4.19 -11.80 -5.21
CA GLY A 416 -4.38 -13.07 -4.56
C GLY A 416 -5.73 -13.69 -4.93
N VAL A 417 -5.79 -14.99 -5.01
CA VAL A 417 -7.00 -15.79 -5.14
C VAL A 417 -6.96 -16.87 -4.07
N GLN A 418 -8.05 -17.06 -3.36
CA GLN A 418 -8.20 -18.14 -2.38
C GLN A 418 -9.36 -19.05 -2.76
N PHE A 419 -9.12 -20.33 -2.73
CA PHE A 419 -10.13 -21.38 -2.82
C PHE A 419 -10.31 -22.01 -1.44
N VAL A 420 -11.52 -22.38 -1.10
CA VAL A 420 -11.86 -23.20 0.06
C VAL A 420 -12.08 -24.63 -0.43
N VAL A 421 -11.39 -25.58 0.16
CA VAL A 421 -11.49 -26.99 -0.23
C VAL A 421 -12.43 -27.69 0.75
N ALA A 422 -13.62 -28.02 0.26
CA ALA A 422 -14.58 -28.78 1.03
C ALA A 422 -14.08 -30.21 1.29
N GLU A 423 -14.38 -30.72 2.48
CA GLU A 423 -14.17 -32.15 2.82
C GLU A 423 -12.77 -32.67 2.47
N LEU A 424 -11.77 -32.25 3.23
CA LEU A 424 -10.44 -32.86 3.24
C LEU A 424 -10.41 -34.06 4.18
#